data_72c82c2071030f5633020047da6348ce
#
_entry.id   72c82c2071030f5633020047da6348ce
#
_cell.length_a   1.000
_cell.length_b   1.000
_cell.length_c   1.000
_cell.angle_alpha   90.00
_cell.angle_beta   90.00
_cell.angle_gamma   90.00
#
_symmetry.space_group_name_H-M   'P 1'
#
loop_
_entity.id
_entity.type
_entity.pdbx_description
1 polymer ?
#
loop_
_entity_poly.entity_id
_entity_poly.type
_entity_poly.pdbx_seq_one_letter_code
_entity_poly.pdbx_strand_id
1 'polypeptide(L)'
;LRCGIRRERAYHRYNSYKGSVGQSFDNIIGRDFTADGPWQKLGTDVTEFKLSFGKAYLAPVYDFASKEIVAHSISMHPNLAQQQEMLQILMEAKPEGAEPILHSDMGWQYQHETYIRTLADNGFIQSMSRKGNCIDNGATEQVFGHIKDEFFRGRDWQAFESFKADLDAYVTHWNTTRRQVKLKGLTPAEYRDQALQEAA
;
A
#
# COMPACT_ATOMS: atom_id res chain seq x y z
N LEU A 1 -4.77 33.25 -25.35
CA LEU A 1 -4.76 32.83 -23.95
C LEU A 1 -3.64 31.78 -23.76
N ARG A 2 -2.54 32.15 -23.09
CA ARG A 2 -1.46 31.21 -22.72
C ARG A 2 -1.76 30.72 -21.30
N CYS A 3 -1.98 29.41 -21.13
CA CYS A 3 -2.14 28.78 -19.84
C CYS A 3 -0.78 28.78 -19.11
N GLY A 4 -0.70 29.53 -18.00
CA GLY A 4 0.53 29.73 -17.23
C GLY A 4 0.83 28.68 -16.16
N ILE A 5 0.33 27.44 -16.31
CA ILE A 5 0.60 26.37 -15.34
C ILE A 5 2.00 25.80 -15.61
N ARG A 6 3.01 26.27 -14.91
CA ARG A 6 4.31 25.60 -14.80
C ARG A 6 4.19 24.51 -13.73
N ARG A 7 4.25 23.25 -14.15
CA ARG A 7 4.55 22.15 -13.22
C ARG A 7 6.04 22.22 -12.88
N GLU A 8 6.36 22.72 -11.70
CA GLU A 8 7.69 22.46 -11.12
C GLU A 8 7.74 20.98 -10.73
N ARG A 9 8.42 20.20 -11.55
CA ARG A 9 8.81 18.83 -11.19
C ARG A 9 9.95 18.96 -10.17
N ALA A 10 9.64 18.89 -8.88
CA ALA A 10 10.64 18.57 -7.87
C ALA A 10 11.11 17.12 -8.13
N TYR A 11 12.24 16.99 -8.83
CA TYR A 11 12.90 15.72 -9.04
C TYR A 11 13.54 15.30 -7.72
N HIS A 12 12.82 14.56 -6.88
CA HIS A 12 13.40 13.92 -5.71
C HIS A 12 14.25 12.75 -6.19
N ARG A 13 15.58 12.92 -6.09
CA ARG A 13 16.54 11.85 -6.33
C ARG A 13 16.24 10.72 -5.33
N TYR A 14 15.71 9.61 -5.80
CA TYR A 14 15.53 8.40 -5.01
C TYR A 14 16.90 7.92 -4.51
N ASN A 15 17.11 7.96 -3.20
CA ASN A 15 18.32 7.47 -2.56
C ASN A 15 18.02 6.06 -2.07
N SER A 16 18.35 5.05 -2.89
CA SER A 16 18.22 3.65 -2.46
C SER A 16 19.11 3.39 -1.24
N TYR A 17 18.54 2.73 -0.23
CA TYR A 17 19.21 2.32 0.99
C TYR A 17 20.52 1.58 0.68
N LYS A 18 21.62 2.03 1.29
CA LYS A 18 22.99 1.48 1.14
C LYS A 18 23.37 0.51 2.27
N GLY A 19 22.39 -0.10 2.96
CA GLY A 19 22.65 -1.08 4.01
C GLY A 19 23.06 -2.45 3.47
N SER A 20 23.42 -3.37 4.38
CA SER A 20 23.69 -4.78 4.06
C SER A 20 22.51 -5.37 3.29
N VAL A 21 22.80 -6.02 2.17
CA VAL A 21 21.78 -6.65 1.32
C VAL A 21 21.17 -7.80 2.14
N GLY A 22 19.91 -7.62 2.59
CA GLY A 22 19.10 -8.71 3.12
C GLY A 22 18.70 -9.68 2.00
N GLN A 23 17.87 -10.65 2.33
CA GLN A 23 17.36 -11.60 1.34
C GLN A 23 16.45 -10.85 0.34
N SER A 24 16.74 -10.98 -0.95
CA SER A 24 15.90 -10.48 -2.04
C SER A 24 15.07 -11.59 -2.65
N PHE A 25 13.91 -11.23 -3.18
CA PHE A 25 12.98 -12.14 -3.85
C PHE A 25 12.79 -11.72 -5.30
N ASP A 26 12.42 -12.67 -6.15
CA ASP A 26 12.17 -12.41 -7.56
C ASP A 26 10.97 -11.48 -7.78
N ASN A 27 10.98 -10.74 -8.87
CA ASN A 27 9.83 -9.94 -9.31
C ASN A 27 8.81 -10.84 -10.02
N ILE A 28 7.95 -11.50 -9.24
CA ILE A 28 6.92 -12.41 -9.75
C ILE A 28 5.81 -11.63 -10.48
N ILE A 29 5.47 -10.42 -10.00
CA ILE A 29 4.42 -9.58 -10.60
C ILE A 29 4.80 -9.12 -12.01
N GLY A 30 6.09 -8.82 -12.28
CA GLY A 30 6.57 -8.47 -13.61
C GLY A 30 5.86 -7.25 -14.24
N ARG A 31 5.33 -6.32 -13.43
CA ARG A 31 4.46 -5.18 -13.81
C ARG A 31 3.03 -5.56 -14.23
N ASP A 32 2.65 -6.81 -14.11
CA ASP A 32 1.27 -7.22 -14.29
C ASP A 32 0.49 -7.02 -12.99
N PHE A 33 -0.08 -5.83 -12.82
CA PHE A 33 -0.92 -5.44 -11.69
C PHE A 33 -2.39 -5.81 -11.90
N THR A 34 -2.70 -6.69 -12.84
CA THR A 34 -4.03 -7.29 -12.99
C THR A 34 -4.14 -8.55 -12.13
N ALA A 35 -5.33 -8.81 -11.62
CA ALA A 35 -5.64 -10.03 -10.91
C ALA A 35 -7.08 -10.43 -11.23
N ASP A 36 -7.34 -11.72 -11.34
CA ASP A 36 -8.67 -12.25 -11.71
C ASP A 36 -9.66 -12.16 -10.54
N GLY A 37 -9.16 -12.11 -9.32
CA GLY A 37 -9.98 -12.01 -8.11
C GLY A 37 -9.24 -11.39 -6.93
N PRO A 38 -9.99 -11.00 -5.88
CA PRO A 38 -9.42 -10.51 -4.63
C PRO A 38 -8.46 -11.51 -3.99
N TRP A 39 -7.48 -11.00 -3.24
CA TRP A 39 -6.48 -11.79 -2.52
C TRP A 39 -5.56 -12.65 -3.38
N GLN A 40 -5.42 -12.36 -4.66
CA GLN A 40 -4.43 -13.02 -5.52
C GLN A 40 -3.11 -12.25 -5.57
N LYS A 41 -3.18 -10.93 -5.80
CA LYS A 41 -2.00 -10.06 -5.90
C LYS A 41 -2.22 -8.81 -5.05
N LEU A 42 -1.34 -8.60 -4.11
CA LEU A 42 -1.34 -7.48 -3.18
C LEU A 42 -0.06 -6.66 -3.36
N GLY A 43 -0.13 -5.37 -3.09
CA GLY A 43 1.02 -4.49 -3.08
C GLY A 43 1.16 -3.75 -1.76
N THR A 44 2.39 -3.54 -1.31
CA THR A 44 2.68 -2.74 -0.12
C THR A 44 3.86 -1.81 -0.36
N ASP A 45 3.84 -0.68 0.31
CA ASP A 45 4.93 0.30 0.35
C ASP A 45 4.67 1.25 1.51
N VAL A 46 5.62 2.14 1.83
CA VAL A 46 5.48 3.14 2.88
C VAL A 46 5.48 4.54 2.29
N THR A 47 4.44 5.32 2.60
CA THR A 47 4.40 6.73 2.21
C THR A 47 4.51 7.68 3.39
N GLU A 48 5.26 8.79 3.20
CA GLU A 48 5.48 9.84 4.19
C GLU A 48 4.47 10.98 3.99
N PHE A 49 3.95 11.50 5.12
CA PHE A 49 3.21 12.75 5.23
C PHE A 49 4.02 13.75 6.05
N LYS A 50 4.20 14.96 5.52
CA LYS A 50 4.83 16.07 6.24
C LYS A 50 3.75 16.95 6.84
N LEU A 51 3.75 17.05 8.15
CA LEU A 51 2.73 17.70 8.97
C LEU A 51 3.37 18.82 9.81
N SER A 52 2.57 19.73 10.34
CA SER A 52 3.05 20.84 11.17
C SER A 52 3.78 20.37 12.44
N PHE A 53 3.34 19.23 13.01
CA PHE A 53 3.98 18.62 14.19
C PHE A 53 5.14 17.66 13.86
N GLY A 54 5.45 17.39 12.58
CA GLY A 54 6.52 16.48 12.18
C GLY A 54 6.18 15.60 10.99
N LYS A 55 6.39 14.29 11.11
CA LYS A 55 6.13 13.32 10.06
C LYS A 55 5.22 12.20 10.55
N ALA A 56 4.42 11.68 9.64
CA ALA A 56 3.70 10.44 9.82
C ALA A 56 3.89 9.54 8.59
N TYR A 57 3.77 8.24 8.78
CA TYR A 57 3.99 7.22 7.76
C TYR A 57 2.80 6.28 7.71
N LEU A 58 2.32 6.01 6.51
CA LEU A 58 1.29 5.01 6.24
C LEU A 58 1.94 3.82 5.52
N ALA A 59 1.74 2.63 6.05
CA ALA A 59 2.12 1.36 5.43
C ALA A 59 0.85 0.57 5.11
N PRO A 60 0.26 0.71 3.93
CA PRO A 60 -0.93 -0.01 3.50
C PRO A 60 -0.56 -1.30 2.78
N VAL A 61 -1.49 -2.27 2.77
CA VAL A 61 -1.53 -3.37 1.82
C VAL A 61 -2.75 -3.19 0.92
N TYR A 62 -2.53 -3.14 -0.37
CA TYR A 62 -3.50 -2.82 -1.40
C TYR A 62 -3.75 -4.02 -2.29
N ASP A 63 -5.01 -4.42 -2.44
CA ASP A 63 -5.43 -5.51 -3.33
C ASP A 63 -5.57 -5.01 -4.78
N PHE A 64 -4.88 -5.66 -5.72
CA PHE A 64 -4.87 -5.22 -7.10
C PHE A 64 -6.16 -5.53 -7.85
N ALA A 65 -6.99 -6.48 -7.43
CA ALA A 65 -8.30 -6.75 -8.02
C ALA A 65 -9.36 -5.81 -7.47
N SER A 66 -9.64 -5.91 -6.18
CA SER A 66 -10.72 -5.17 -5.51
C SER A 66 -10.43 -3.69 -5.31
N LYS A 67 -9.16 -3.25 -5.44
CA LYS A 67 -8.72 -1.89 -5.13
C LYS A 67 -8.93 -1.51 -3.65
N GLU A 68 -9.05 -2.50 -2.79
CA GLU A 68 -9.23 -2.36 -1.36
C GLU A 68 -7.88 -2.19 -0.64
N ILE A 69 -7.85 -1.37 0.39
CA ILE A 69 -6.76 -1.33 1.37
C ILE A 69 -7.11 -2.36 2.44
N VAL A 70 -6.58 -3.58 2.30
CA VAL A 70 -6.95 -4.74 3.13
C VAL A 70 -6.29 -4.75 4.49
N ALA A 71 -5.18 -4.04 4.65
CA ALA A 71 -4.51 -3.79 5.92
C ALA A 71 -3.74 -2.48 5.84
N HIS A 72 -3.53 -1.82 6.98
CA HIS A 72 -2.65 -0.66 7.07
C HIS A 72 -2.19 -0.43 8.50
N SER A 73 -1.07 0.29 8.64
CA SER A 73 -0.65 0.86 9.91
C SER A 73 -0.16 2.29 9.72
N ILE A 74 -0.35 3.14 10.74
CA ILE A 74 0.02 4.55 10.73
C ILE A 74 0.93 4.83 11.93
N SER A 75 2.13 5.35 11.69
CA SER A 75 3.14 5.57 12.72
C SER A 75 3.89 6.87 12.51
N MET A 76 4.47 7.42 13.57
CA MET A 76 5.43 8.53 13.47
C MET A 76 6.82 8.08 12.99
N HIS A 77 7.09 6.78 12.99
CA HIS A 77 8.40 6.21 12.61
C HIS A 77 8.22 5.01 11.69
N PRO A 78 8.87 4.99 10.50
CA PRO A 78 8.84 3.85 9.58
C PRO A 78 9.80 2.76 10.07
N ASN A 79 9.39 1.99 11.07
CA ASN A 79 10.20 0.99 11.73
C ASN A 79 9.56 -0.42 11.66
N LEU A 80 10.24 -1.42 12.22
CA LEU A 80 9.75 -2.79 12.23
C LEU A 80 8.45 -2.94 13.01
N ALA A 81 8.21 -2.16 14.06
CA ALA A 81 6.96 -2.22 14.84
C ALA A 81 5.76 -1.84 13.96
N GLN A 82 5.90 -0.80 13.11
CA GLN A 82 4.87 -0.44 12.14
C GLN A 82 4.58 -1.60 11.16
N GLN A 83 5.64 -2.26 10.66
CA GLN A 83 5.45 -3.39 9.74
C GLN A 83 4.81 -4.60 10.43
N GLN A 84 5.14 -4.86 11.69
CA GLN A 84 4.54 -5.95 12.48
C GLN A 84 3.05 -5.70 12.73
N GLU A 85 2.67 -4.46 13.10
CA GLU A 85 1.26 -4.06 13.25
C GLU A 85 0.48 -4.26 11.95
N MET A 86 1.02 -3.79 10.83
CA MET A 86 0.41 -3.97 9.51
C MET A 86 0.26 -5.45 9.15
N LEU A 87 1.31 -6.27 9.38
CA LEU A 87 1.28 -7.70 9.11
C LEU A 87 0.24 -8.41 9.99
N GLN A 88 0.12 -8.07 11.26
CA GLN A 88 -0.90 -8.65 12.13
C GLN A 88 -2.31 -8.40 11.58
N ILE A 89 -2.62 -7.17 11.21
CA ILE A 89 -3.91 -6.81 10.60
C ILE A 89 -4.12 -7.58 9.29
N LEU A 90 -3.07 -7.72 8.47
CA LEU A 90 -3.12 -8.46 7.21
C LEU A 90 -3.43 -9.95 7.43
N MET A 91 -2.81 -10.59 8.44
CA MET A 91 -3.06 -12.00 8.75
C MET A 91 -4.50 -12.22 9.25
N GLU A 92 -5.01 -11.31 10.09
CA GLU A 92 -6.39 -11.36 10.60
C GLU A 92 -7.43 -11.17 9.49
N ALA A 93 -7.10 -10.37 8.45
CA ALA A 93 -8.00 -10.10 7.33
C ALA A 93 -7.94 -11.17 6.23
N LYS A 94 -6.89 -11.99 6.19
CA LYS A 94 -6.66 -12.96 5.11
C LYS A 94 -7.72 -14.07 5.10
N PRO A 95 -8.42 -14.31 3.97
CA PRO A 95 -9.32 -15.45 3.85
C PRO A 95 -8.60 -16.78 4.05
N GLU A 96 -9.29 -17.75 4.67
CA GLU A 96 -8.77 -19.10 4.83
C GLU A 96 -8.44 -19.72 3.47
N GLY A 97 -7.30 -20.38 3.37
CA GLY A 97 -6.83 -21.03 2.14
C GLY A 97 -6.29 -20.08 1.05
N ALA A 98 -6.35 -18.76 1.22
CA ALA A 98 -5.74 -17.85 0.26
C ALA A 98 -4.21 -17.89 0.34
N GLU A 99 -3.53 -17.89 -0.82
CA GLU A 99 -2.07 -17.84 -0.96
C GLU A 99 -1.66 -16.62 -1.82
N PRO A 100 -1.84 -15.40 -1.32
CA PRO A 100 -1.62 -14.21 -2.13
C PRO A 100 -0.14 -13.93 -2.37
N ILE A 101 0.17 -13.35 -3.54
CA ILE A 101 1.46 -12.72 -3.81
C ILE A 101 1.45 -11.35 -3.16
N LEU A 102 2.39 -11.07 -2.24
CA LEU A 102 2.60 -9.74 -1.70
C LEU A 102 3.84 -9.09 -2.32
N HIS A 103 3.62 -8.05 -3.11
CA HIS A 103 4.67 -7.30 -3.80
C HIS A 103 5.06 -6.04 -3.06
N SER A 104 6.37 -5.79 -2.95
CA SER A 104 6.95 -4.59 -2.36
C SER A 104 8.11 -4.06 -3.19
N ASP A 105 8.61 -2.89 -2.82
CA ASP A 105 9.94 -2.46 -3.23
C ASP A 105 11.04 -3.25 -2.50
N MET A 106 12.32 -2.90 -2.75
CA MET A 106 13.46 -3.48 -2.05
C MET A 106 13.80 -2.76 -0.74
N GLY A 107 12.82 -2.20 -0.04
CA GLY A 107 13.01 -1.59 1.26
C GLY A 107 13.58 -2.59 2.28
N TRP A 108 14.44 -2.10 3.19
CA TRP A 108 15.10 -2.94 4.20
C TRP A 108 14.10 -3.67 5.10
N GLN A 109 12.93 -3.07 5.37
CA GLN A 109 11.87 -3.64 6.20
C GLN A 109 11.31 -4.93 5.61
N TYR A 110 11.22 -5.03 4.28
CA TYR A 110 10.70 -6.19 3.55
C TYR A 110 11.73 -7.31 3.40
N GLN A 111 12.99 -7.01 3.67
CA GLN A 111 14.13 -7.95 3.64
C GLN A 111 14.48 -8.45 5.05
N HIS A 112 13.73 -8.00 6.06
CA HIS A 112 13.98 -8.41 7.44
C HIS A 112 13.46 -9.83 7.71
N GLU A 113 14.25 -10.65 8.42
CA GLU A 113 13.96 -12.06 8.69
C GLU A 113 12.55 -12.28 9.27
N THR A 114 12.15 -11.46 10.25
CA THR A 114 10.82 -11.55 10.87
C THR A 114 9.71 -11.31 9.85
N TYR A 115 9.86 -10.34 8.96
CA TYR A 115 8.88 -10.05 7.90
C TYR A 115 8.75 -11.23 6.94
N ILE A 116 9.88 -11.74 6.45
CA ILE A 116 9.94 -12.88 5.52
C ILE A 116 9.30 -14.13 6.15
N ARG A 117 9.67 -14.44 7.40
CA ARG A 117 9.12 -15.60 8.12
C ARG A 117 7.61 -15.45 8.34
N THR A 118 7.14 -14.30 8.78
CA THR A 118 5.70 -14.07 8.98
C THR A 118 4.90 -14.30 7.71
N LEU A 119 5.38 -13.83 6.55
CA LEU A 119 4.72 -14.08 5.28
C LEU A 119 4.71 -15.57 4.91
N ALA A 120 5.85 -16.24 4.99
CA ALA A 120 6.00 -17.65 4.64
C ALA A 120 5.13 -18.55 5.53
N ASP A 121 5.13 -18.32 6.85
CA ASP A 121 4.36 -19.09 7.83
C ASP A 121 2.83 -18.94 7.63
N ASN A 122 2.40 -17.86 6.94
CA ASN A 122 0.99 -17.59 6.67
C ASN A 122 0.59 -17.78 5.18
N GLY A 123 1.43 -18.45 4.39
CA GLY A 123 1.10 -18.83 3.01
C GLY A 123 1.16 -17.68 2.01
N PHE A 124 1.90 -16.60 2.29
CA PHE A 124 2.13 -15.54 1.32
C PHE A 124 3.34 -15.85 0.45
N ILE A 125 3.25 -15.51 -0.82
CA ILE A 125 4.37 -15.56 -1.77
C ILE A 125 4.96 -14.15 -1.86
N GLN A 126 6.20 -13.96 -1.39
CA GLN A 126 6.85 -12.66 -1.44
C GLN A 126 7.40 -12.36 -2.85
N SER A 127 7.13 -11.15 -3.34
CA SER A 127 7.64 -10.63 -4.61
C SER A 127 8.25 -9.25 -4.39
N MET A 128 9.37 -8.95 -5.05
CA MET A 128 10.03 -7.65 -4.91
C MET A 128 10.28 -7.00 -6.27
N SER A 129 10.16 -5.68 -6.32
CA SER A 129 10.56 -4.91 -7.51
C SER A 129 12.06 -5.00 -7.73
N ARG A 130 12.49 -4.84 -8.98
CA ARG A 130 13.93 -4.81 -9.32
C ARG A 130 14.59 -3.55 -8.76
N LYS A 131 15.84 -3.68 -8.34
CA LYS A 131 16.61 -2.58 -7.75
C LYS A 131 16.61 -1.34 -8.67
N GLY A 132 16.17 -0.21 -8.11
CA GLY A 132 16.18 1.08 -8.83
C GLY A 132 15.07 1.25 -9.86
N ASN A 133 14.06 0.37 -9.91
CA ASN A 133 12.97 0.43 -10.86
C ASN A 133 11.63 0.75 -10.17
N CYS A 134 11.35 2.05 -10.00
CA CYS A 134 10.11 2.54 -9.39
C CYS A 134 8.83 2.13 -10.15
N ILE A 135 8.93 1.89 -11.46
CA ILE A 135 7.78 1.48 -12.29
C ILE A 135 7.23 0.11 -11.83
N ASP A 136 8.08 -0.72 -11.23
CA ASP A 136 7.68 -2.06 -10.76
C ASP A 136 6.74 -1.99 -9.53
N ASN A 137 6.55 -0.83 -8.87
CA ASN A 137 5.59 -0.60 -7.78
C ASN A 137 4.50 0.44 -8.10
N GLY A 138 4.29 0.71 -9.40
CA GLY A 138 3.42 1.80 -9.88
C GLY A 138 1.97 1.74 -9.43
N ALA A 139 1.41 0.56 -9.16
CA ALA A 139 0.04 0.42 -8.67
C ALA A 139 -0.11 0.98 -7.25
N THR A 140 0.83 0.70 -6.36
CA THR A 140 0.84 1.21 -4.98
C THR A 140 1.13 2.72 -4.96
N GLU A 141 2.06 3.19 -5.80
CA GLU A 141 2.34 4.63 -5.94
C GLU A 141 1.11 5.42 -6.40
N GLN A 142 0.28 4.85 -7.29
CA GLN A 142 -0.98 5.49 -7.72
C GLN A 142 -1.96 5.67 -6.57
N VAL A 143 -2.09 4.69 -5.68
CA VAL A 143 -2.93 4.79 -4.47
C VAL A 143 -2.45 5.92 -3.57
N PHE A 144 -1.14 6.05 -3.36
CA PHE A 144 -0.58 7.15 -2.58
C PHE A 144 -0.89 8.52 -3.20
N GLY A 145 -0.85 8.62 -4.52
CA GLY A 145 -1.27 9.82 -5.24
C GLY A 145 -2.71 10.22 -4.89
N HIS A 146 -3.64 9.27 -4.96
CA HIS A 146 -5.05 9.51 -4.59
C HIS A 146 -5.21 9.90 -3.13
N ILE A 147 -4.60 9.18 -2.19
CA ILE A 147 -4.67 9.50 -0.76
C ILE A 147 -4.13 10.92 -0.50
N LYS A 148 -3.00 11.28 -1.11
CA LYS A 148 -2.42 12.62 -0.95
C LYS A 148 -3.28 13.71 -1.57
N ASP A 149 -3.91 13.45 -2.70
CA ASP A 149 -4.74 14.42 -3.39
C ASP A 149 -6.12 14.61 -2.75
N GLU A 150 -6.76 13.50 -2.35
CA GLU A 150 -8.14 13.51 -1.85
C GLU A 150 -8.23 13.76 -0.34
N PHE A 151 -7.29 13.20 0.43
CA PHE A 151 -7.30 13.28 1.89
C PHE A 151 -6.37 14.39 2.41
N PHE A 152 -5.13 14.47 1.93
CA PHE A 152 -4.09 15.27 2.58
C PHE A 152 -3.98 16.70 2.05
N ARG A 153 -4.16 16.92 0.74
CA ARG A 153 -3.94 18.23 0.12
C ARG A 153 -4.85 19.30 0.71
N GLY A 154 -4.23 20.40 1.15
CA GLY A 154 -4.94 21.57 1.68
C GLY A 154 -5.49 21.39 3.11
N ARG A 155 -5.12 20.33 3.79
CA ARG A 155 -5.44 20.09 5.19
C ARG A 155 -4.18 20.14 6.06
N ASP A 156 -4.36 20.44 7.33
CA ASP A 156 -3.30 20.39 8.34
C ASP A 156 -3.85 19.81 9.65
N TRP A 157 -2.97 19.19 10.41
CA TRP A 157 -3.28 18.58 11.70
C TRP A 157 -2.27 19.05 12.72
N GLN A 158 -2.74 19.29 13.94
CA GLN A 158 -1.91 19.79 15.04
C GLN A 158 -1.39 18.65 15.94
N ALA A 159 -1.91 17.43 15.79
CA ALA A 159 -1.51 16.26 16.58
C ALA A 159 -1.57 14.98 15.75
N PHE A 160 -0.70 14.02 16.09
CA PHE A 160 -0.63 12.73 15.43
C PHE A 160 -1.93 11.93 15.57
N GLU A 161 -2.54 11.94 16.74
CA GLU A 161 -3.77 11.19 17.06
C GLU A 161 -4.93 11.63 16.17
N SER A 162 -5.10 12.94 15.95
CA SER A 162 -6.15 13.45 15.06
C SER A 162 -5.87 13.13 13.60
N PHE A 163 -4.60 13.23 13.16
CA PHE A 163 -4.21 12.81 11.82
C PHE A 163 -4.47 11.31 11.61
N LYS A 164 -4.06 10.47 12.58
CA LYS A 164 -4.27 9.02 12.51
C LYS A 164 -5.75 8.67 12.42
N ALA A 165 -6.58 9.23 13.30
CA ALA A 165 -8.01 8.98 13.30
C ALA A 165 -8.69 9.37 11.98
N ASP A 166 -8.34 10.54 11.42
CA ASP A 166 -8.90 11.00 10.14
C ASP A 166 -8.41 10.15 8.97
N LEU A 167 -7.15 9.68 8.98
CA LEU A 167 -6.63 8.80 7.94
C LEU A 167 -7.25 7.39 8.02
N ASP A 168 -7.46 6.85 9.23
CA ASP A 168 -8.21 5.59 9.44
C ASP A 168 -9.65 5.71 8.91
N ALA A 169 -10.32 6.83 9.20
CA ALA A 169 -11.65 7.12 8.65
C ALA A 169 -11.65 7.25 7.11
N TYR A 170 -10.60 7.86 6.55
CA TYR A 170 -10.45 7.96 5.10
C TYR A 170 -10.21 6.58 4.45
N VAL A 171 -9.41 5.69 5.04
CA VAL A 171 -9.24 4.32 4.54
C VAL A 171 -10.57 3.56 4.58
N THR A 172 -11.35 3.73 5.64
CA THR A 172 -12.71 3.19 5.71
C THR A 172 -13.60 3.74 4.60
N HIS A 173 -13.59 5.07 4.38
CA HIS A 173 -14.31 5.71 3.26
C HIS A 173 -13.85 5.19 1.90
N TRP A 174 -12.53 5.03 1.68
CA TRP A 174 -11.95 4.45 0.47
C TRP A 174 -12.54 3.07 0.17
N ASN A 175 -12.60 2.20 1.16
CA ASN A 175 -13.05 0.82 1.00
C ASN A 175 -14.57 0.70 0.85
N THR A 176 -15.36 1.51 1.58
CA THR A 176 -16.80 1.27 1.74
C THR A 176 -17.71 2.31 1.06
N THR A 177 -17.17 3.46 0.67
CA THR A 177 -17.98 4.57 0.15
C THR A 177 -17.49 5.09 -1.20
N ARG A 178 -16.16 5.12 -1.41
CA ARG A 178 -15.55 5.66 -2.62
C ARG A 178 -15.77 4.72 -3.82
N ARG A 179 -16.69 5.10 -4.69
CA ARG A 179 -16.98 4.35 -5.93
C ARG A 179 -15.88 4.54 -6.96
N GLN A 180 -15.52 3.47 -7.67
CA GLN A 180 -14.43 3.48 -8.63
C GLN A 180 -14.90 3.04 -10.03
N VAL A 181 -14.54 3.81 -11.05
CA VAL A 181 -14.89 3.51 -12.45
C VAL A 181 -14.31 2.15 -12.88
N LYS A 182 -13.06 1.83 -12.45
CA LYS A 182 -12.41 0.54 -12.73
C LYS A 182 -13.13 -0.67 -12.11
N LEU A 183 -13.97 -0.43 -11.10
CA LEU A 183 -14.81 -1.43 -10.45
C LEU A 183 -16.27 -1.34 -10.91
N LYS A 184 -16.52 -0.81 -12.11
CA LYS A 184 -17.86 -0.63 -12.70
C LYS A 184 -18.80 0.20 -11.81
N GLY A 185 -18.24 1.14 -11.03
CA GLY A 185 -19.01 1.99 -10.12
C GLY A 185 -19.26 1.39 -8.73
N LEU A 186 -18.69 0.23 -8.44
CA LEU A 186 -18.71 -0.36 -7.10
C LEU A 186 -17.65 0.28 -6.19
N THR A 187 -17.84 0.17 -4.89
CA THR A 187 -16.79 0.37 -3.91
C THR A 187 -15.86 -0.85 -3.87
N PRO A 188 -14.63 -0.72 -3.34
CA PRO A 188 -13.74 -1.86 -3.14
C PRO A 188 -14.37 -3.03 -2.38
N ALA A 189 -15.08 -2.75 -1.28
CA ALA A 189 -15.74 -3.77 -0.47
C ALA A 189 -16.90 -4.46 -1.23
N GLU A 190 -17.76 -3.69 -1.91
CA GLU A 190 -18.84 -4.24 -2.75
C GLU A 190 -18.28 -5.16 -3.84
N TYR A 191 -17.18 -4.76 -4.49
CA TYR A 191 -16.53 -5.59 -5.51
C TYR A 191 -15.95 -6.87 -4.94
N ARG A 192 -15.23 -6.79 -3.81
CA ARG A 192 -14.70 -7.98 -3.13
C ARG A 192 -15.81 -8.97 -2.78
N ASP A 193 -16.87 -8.48 -2.14
CA ASP A 193 -17.97 -9.34 -1.67
C ASP A 193 -18.67 -10.04 -2.84
N GLN A 194 -18.90 -9.33 -3.94
CA GLN A 194 -19.47 -9.91 -5.15
C GLN A 194 -18.55 -10.97 -5.75
N ALA A 195 -17.24 -10.67 -5.90
CA ALA A 195 -16.29 -11.59 -6.49
C ALA A 195 -16.11 -12.86 -5.66
N LEU A 196 -16.15 -12.78 -4.33
CA LEU A 196 -16.07 -13.95 -3.45
C LEU A 196 -17.35 -14.79 -3.50
N GLN A 197 -18.52 -14.18 -3.68
CA GLN A 197 -19.78 -14.92 -3.86
C GLN A 197 -19.84 -15.67 -5.20
N GLU A 198 -19.26 -15.08 -6.26
CA GLU A 198 -19.22 -15.72 -7.59
C GLU A 198 -18.21 -16.90 -7.64
N ALA A 199 -17.24 -16.93 -6.72
CA ALA A 199 -16.22 -17.98 -6.64
C ALA A 199 -16.58 -19.15 -5.70
N ALA A 200 -17.64 -19.03 -4.90
CA ALA A 200 -18.12 -20.03 -3.92
C ALA A 200 -19.12 -20.98 -4.54
#